data_e7d48f991750837c2a520cd83afce379
#
_entry.id   e7d48f991750837c2a520cd83afce379
#
_cell.length_a   1.000
_cell.length_b   1.000
_cell.length_c   1.000
_cell.angle_alpha   90.00
_cell.angle_beta   90.00
_cell.angle_gamma   90.00
#
_symmetry.space_group_name_H-M   'P 1'
#
loop_
_entity.id
_entity.type
_entity.pdbx_description
1 polymer ?
#
loop_
_entity_poly.entity_id
_entity_poly.type
_entity_poly.pdbx_seq_one_letter_code
_entity_poly.pdbx_strand_id
1 'polypeptide(L)'
;TLMTPEQDTKRVVVLLICGSGATDRDGNNPQMKGNSIRYLAEDLCAKGVASLRYDKRGIARSVESAMPEQDIHISTYVEDAKGWIEALSKDYDRVVVVGHSEGAKIGTMASAGNSRVAGLVLLAGAGRPTDEILKTQIRQTSPMVLESVSSIIDTLKMGRMVEQVPQMLYALFRPSVQPYLISDFAVDPVAVLQGVDVSVLIIQGDKDLQIGVEDARLLQDARPDAELVIIPNMNHVLKPCVSTDMAVQMETYVKPDLRIEPQVAREIADFIERL
;
A
#
# COMPACT_ATOMS: atom_id res chain seq x y z
N THR A 1 8.90 0.56 14.23
CA THR A 1 8.42 1.37 15.38
C THR A 1 7.06 0.87 15.81
N LEU A 2 6.99 0.35 17.02
CA LEU A 2 5.74 0.04 17.70
C LEU A 2 5.27 1.31 18.43
N MET A 3 3.99 1.63 18.30
CA MET A 3 3.30 2.69 19.02
C MET A 3 2.14 2.06 19.80
N THR A 4 2.12 2.26 21.11
CA THR A 4 1.14 1.66 22.01
C THR A 4 0.39 2.74 22.77
N PRO A 5 -0.93 2.62 22.96
CA PRO A 5 -1.69 3.50 23.84
C PRO A 5 -1.25 3.32 25.30
N GLU A 6 -1.52 4.32 26.14
CA GLU A 6 -1.18 4.25 27.58
C GLU A 6 -1.87 3.07 28.29
N GLN A 7 -3.07 2.72 27.85
CA GLN A 7 -3.82 1.55 28.33
C GLN A 7 -4.17 0.67 27.12
N ASP A 8 -3.34 -0.33 26.85
CA ASP A 8 -3.61 -1.32 25.81
C ASP A 8 -4.51 -2.44 26.35
N THR A 9 -5.78 -2.13 26.46
CA THR A 9 -6.79 -3.10 26.93
C THR A 9 -7.33 -4.00 25.82
N LYS A 10 -7.15 -3.62 24.55
CA LYS A 10 -7.70 -4.34 23.40
C LYS A 10 -6.86 -5.54 22.99
N ARG A 11 -5.56 -5.56 23.33
CA ARG A 11 -4.57 -6.57 22.90
C ARG A 11 -4.62 -6.86 21.40
N VAL A 12 -4.92 -5.81 20.61
CA VAL A 12 -4.95 -5.81 19.16
C VAL A 12 -3.85 -4.92 18.67
N VAL A 13 -3.10 -5.37 17.66
CA VAL A 13 -2.09 -4.56 17.01
C VAL A 13 -2.34 -4.47 15.51
N VAL A 14 -2.15 -3.28 14.96
CA VAL A 14 -2.20 -3.02 13.52
C VAL A 14 -0.79 -3.09 12.94
N LEU A 15 -0.58 -3.91 11.92
CA LEU A 15 0.62 -3.88 11.09
C LEU A 15 0.38 -2.93 9.91
N LEU A 16 1.08 -1.78 9.88
CA LEU A 16 1.00 -0.78 8.81
C LEU A 16 2.05 -1.06 7.73
N ILE A 17 1.59 -1.30 6.50
CA ILE A 17 2.44 -1.59 5.34
C ILE A 17 2.37 -0.42 4.35
N CYS A 18 3.51 0.23 4.10
CA CYS A 18 3.60 1.39 3.22
C CYS A 18 3.45 1.04 1.73
N GLY A 19 3.13 2.04 0.92
CA GLY A 19 3.03 1.97 -0.53
C GLY A 19 4.37 1.77 -1.26
N SER A 20 4.36 1.87 -2.59
CA SER A 20 5.48 1.56 -3.48
C SER A 20 6.73 2.43 -3.28
N GLY A 21 7.85 1.94 -3.81
CA GLY A 21 9.13 2.65 -3.84
C GLY A 21 9.88 2.66 -2.53
N ALA A 22 10.89 3.55 -2.45
CA ALA A 22 11.77 3.72 -1.29
C ALA A 22 11.09 4.51 -0.16
N THR A 23 9.94 4.04 0.28
CA THR A 23 9.10 4.70 1.28
C THR A 23 9.43 4.19 2.67
N ASP A 24 9.72 5.11 3.60
CA ASP A 24 10.00 4.81 5.00
C ASP A 24 8.73 4.47 5.79
N ARG A 25 8.89 4.09 7.05
CA ARG A 25 7.82 3.72 7.98
C ARG A 25 6.78 4.81 8.23
N ASP A 26 7.11 6.07 7.98
CA ASP A 26 6.25 7.22 8.20
C ASP A 26 5.46 7.62 6.93
N GLY A 27 5.72 6.92 5.82
CA GLY A 27 5.12 7.19 4.52
C GLY A 27 5.88 8.25 3.73
N ASN A 28 7.17 8.47 4.03
CA ASN A 28 8.01 9.48 3.40
C ASN A 28 9.04 8.85 2.45
N ASN A 29 9.50 9.64 1.50
CA ASN A 29 10.68 9.35 0.69
C ASN A 29 11.50 10.64 0.48
N PRO A 30 12.65 10.61 -0.18
CA PRO A 30 13.49 11.81 -0.34
C PRO A 30 12.80 13.01 -0.99
N GLN A 31 11.79 12.79 -1.85
CA GLN A 31 11.06 13.84 -2.57
C GLN A 31 9.74 14.23 -1.89
N MET A 32 9.17 13.36 -1.07
CA MET A 32 7.84 13.54 -0.48
C MET A 32 7.87 13.31 1.02
N LYS A 33 7.49 14.33 1.79
CA LYS A 33 7.43 14.27 3.26
C LYS A 33 6.01 14.63 3.71
N GLY A 34 5.13 13.63 3.69
CA GLY A 34 3.73 13.79 4.04
C GLY A 34 3.34 13.24 5.41
N ASN A 35 4.14 12.34 5.99
CA ASN A 35 3.92 11.69 7.29
C ASN A 35 2.59 10.92 7.39
N SER A 36 1.99 10.49 6.28
CA SER A 36 0.64 9.92 6.28
C SER A 36 0.51 8.68 7.16
N ILE A 37 1.47 7.76 7.07
CA ILE A 37 1.44 6.51 7.86
C ILE A 37 1.77 6.78 9.32
N ARG A 38 2.63 7.76 9.61
CA ARG A 38 2.88 8.22 10.97
C ARG A 38 1.61 8.78 11.59
N TYR A 39 0.90 9.67 10.90
CA TYR A 39 -0.35 10.25 11.39
C TYR A 39 -1.43 9.19 11.61
N LEU A 40 -1.52 8.21 10.71
CA LEU A 40 -2.44 7.08 10.91
C LEU A 40 -2.11 6.32 12.22
N ALA A 41 -0.83 6.06 12.49
CA ALA A 41 -0.43 5.39 13.72
C ALA A 41 -0.74 6.24 14.97
N GLU A 42 -0.52 7.55 14.92
CA GLU A 42 -0.85 8.48 16.00
C GLU A 42 -2.36 8.52 16.27
N ASP A 43 -3.18 8.59 15.21
CA ASP A 43 -4.64 8.66 15.32
C ASP A 43 -5.23 7.32 15.81
N LEU A 44 -4.67 6.17 15.41
CA LEU A 44 -5.04 4.85 15.94
C LEU A 44 -4.67 4.73 17.42
N CYS A 45 -3.47 5.18 17.81
CA CYS A 45 -3.03 5.19 19.19
C CYS A 45 -3.96 6.03 20.09
N ALA A 46 -4.40 7.20 19.62
CA ALA A 46 -5.37 8.04 20.31
C ALA A 46 -6.74 7.37 20.47
N LYS A 47 -7.05 6.35 19.65
CA LYS A 47 -8.26 5.51 19.74
C LYS A 47 -8.04 4.20 20.53
N GLY A 48 -6.90 4.07 21.20
CA GLY A 48 -6.58 2.90 22.01
C GLY A 48 -6.17 1.67 21.20
N VAL A 49 -5.67 1.85 19.98
CA VAL A 49 -5.20 0.78 19.10
C VAL A 49 -3.68 0.86 18.93
N ALA A 50 -2.98 -0.21 19.29
CA ALA A 50 -1.54 -0.33 19.06
C ALA A 50 -1.23 -0.51 17.56
N SER A 51 -0.09 0.01 17.10
CA SER A 51 0.31 -0.17 15.70
C SER A 51 1.82 -0.31 15.54
N LEU A 52 2.24 -1.17 14.62
CA LEU A 52 3.62 -1.29 14.17
C LEU A 52 3.75 -0.80 12.74
N ARG A 53 4.72 0.09 12.50
CA ARG A 53 5.16 0.51 11.17
C ARG A 53 6.65 0.27 11.00
N TYR A 54 7.07 -0.15 9.82
CA TYR A 54 8.45 -0.55 9.54
C TYR A 54 8.96 0.06 8.23
N ASP A 55 10.26 0.26 8.13
CA ASP A 55 10.92 0.61 6.87
C ASP A 55 11.06 -0.65 6.03
N LYS A 56 10.76 -0.56 4.75
CA LYS A 56 11.04 -1.65 3.84
C LYS A 56 12.53 -2.02 3.85
N ARG A 57 12.84 -3.22 3.47
CA ARG A 57 14.20 -3.75 3.33
C ARG A 57 15.09 -2.78 2.52
N GLY A 58 16.27 -2.46 3.06
CA GLY A 58 17.21 -1.53 2.44
C GLY A 58 16.86 -0.04 2.57
N ILE A 59 15.73 0.32 3.21
CA ILE A 59 15.28 1.70 3.33
C ILE A 59 15.48 2.23 4.75
N ALA A 60 15.85 3.51 4.88
CA ALA A 60 16.00 4.25 6.12
C ALA A 60 16.77 3.45 7.20
N ARG A 61 16.13 3.04 8.31
CA ARG A 61 16.79 2.28 9.38
C ARG A 61 16.93 0.78 9.09
N SER A 62 16.32 0.29 8.01
CA SER A 62 16.47 -1.08 7.54
C SER A 62 17.56 -1.25 6.47
N VAL A 63 18.51 -0.29 6.38
CA VAL A 63 19.62 -0.31 5.41
C VAL A 63 20.47 -1.58 5.52
N GLU A 64 20.67 -2.10 6.74
CA GLU A 64 21.45 -3.33 6.97
C GLU A 64 20.79 -4.59 6.41
N SER A 65 19.48 -4.55 6.14
CA SER A 65 18.74 -5.63 5.48
C SER A 65 18.70 -5.48 3.95
N ALA A 66 19.48 -4.55 3.38
CA ALA A 66 19.57 -4.35 1.95
C ALA A 66 20.04 -5.63 1.24
N MET A 67 19.48 -5.84 0.06
CA MET A 67 19.90 -6.89 -0.85
C MET A 67 20.03 -6.28 -2.26
N PRO A 68 20.74 -6.93 -3.19
CA PRO A 68 20.81 -6.43 -4.57
C PRO A 68 19.40 -6.22 -5.15
N GLU A 69 19.17 -5.09 -5.80
CA GLU A 69 17.84 -4.73 -6.32
C GLU A 69 17.27 -5.78 -7.27
N GLN A 70 18.13 -6.42 -8.08
CA GLN A 70 17.73 -7.48 -9.00
C GLN A 70 17.24 -8.77 -8.31
N ASP A 71 17.51 -8.93 -7.02
CA ASP A 71 17.07 -10.09 -6.23
C ASP A 71 15.77 -9.82 -5.48
N ILE A 72 15.26 -8.58 -5.54
CA ILE A 72 13.99 -8.19 -4.91
C ILE A 72 12.83 -8.58 -5.83
N HIS A 73 11.85 -9.29 -5.25
CA HIS A 73 10.57 -9.64 -5.85
C HIS A 73 9.43 -9.18 -4.94
N ILE A 74 8.21 -9.16 -5.44
CA ILE A 74 7.04 -8.84 -4.58
C ILE A 74 6.95 -9.80 -3.39
N SER A 75 7.29 -11.07 -3.58
CA SER A 75 7.34 -12.09 -2.51
C SER A 75 8.32 -11.74 -1.39
N THR A 76 9.40 -11.02 -1.67
CA THR A 76 10.36 -10.55 -0.66
C THR A 76 9.67 -9.68 0.39
N TYR A 77 8.85 -8.74 -0.05
CA TYR A 77 8.09 -7.86 0.85
C TYR A 77 6.91 -8.58 1.53
N VAL A 78 6.34 -9.57 0.86
CA VAL A 78 5.30 -10.44 1.46
C VAL A 78 5.88 -11.26 2.61
N GLU A 79 7.06 -11.85 2.44
CA GLU A 79 7.73 -12.60 3.52
C GLU A 79 8.16 -11.69 4.68
N ASP A 80 8.60 -10.46 4.41
CA ASP A 80 8.85 -9.47 5.46
C ASP A 80 7.58 -9.16 6.26
N ALA A 81 6.44 -8.96 5.59
CA ALA A 81 5.16 -8.74 6.24
C ALA A 81 4.70 -9.94 7.09
N LYS A 82 4.84 -11.17 6.57
CA LYS A 82 4.57 -12.40 7.32
C LYS A 82 5.44 -12.52 8.57
N GLY A 83 6.73 -12.18 8.46
CA GLY A 83 7.64 -12.16 9.60
C GLY A 83 7.20 -11.18 10.69
N TRP A 84 6.71 -10.00 10.31
CA TRP A 84 6.14 -9.04 11.27
C TRP A 84 4.83 -9.53 11.88
N ILE A 85 3.94 -10.16 11.10
CA ILE A 85 2.70 -10.77 11.63
C ILE A 85 3.06 -11.84 12.67
N GLU A 86 4.01 -12.71 12.37
CA GLU A 86 4.47 -13.74 13.30
C GLU A 86 5.08 -13.14 14.57
N ALA A 87 5.92 -12.11 14.45
CA ALA A 87 6.52 -11.45 15.60
C ALA A 87 5.45 -10.80 16.50
N LEU A 88 4.49 -10.08 15.92
CA LEU A 88 3.42 -9.42 16.66
C LEU A 88 2.46 -10.41 17.34
N SER A 89 2.19 -11.55 16.72
CA SER A 89 1.29 -12.58 17.28
C SER A 89 1.83 -13.27 18.54
N LYS A 90 3.08 -12.99 18.94
CA LYS A 90 3.66 -13.47 20.21
C LYS A 90 3.18 -12.63 21.41
N ASP A 91 2.92 -11.34 21.17
CA ASP A 91 2.62 -10.38 22.22
C ASP A 91 1.16 -9.89 22.18
N TYR A 92 0.48 -10.05 21.04
CA TYR A 92 -0.89 -9.59 20.80
C TYR A 92 -1.80 -10.75 20.44
N ASP A 93 -3.05 -10.68 20.90
CA ASP A 93 -4.06 -11.71 20.65
C ASP A 93 -4.61 -11.65 19.22
N ARG A 94 -4.63 -10.45 18.62
CA ARG A 94 -5.12 -10.20 17.26
C ARG A 94 -4.19 -9.28 16.50
N VAL A 95 -3.80 -9.67 15.29
CA VAL A 95 -3.05 -8.84 14.35
C VAL A 95 -3.96 -8.44 13.19
N VAL A 96 -4.16 -7.15 12.98
CA VAL A 96 -4.89 -6.59 11.83
C VAL A 96 -3.87 -6.03 10.86
N VAL A 97 -3.94 -6.44 9.60
CA VAL A 97 -3.05 -5.95 8.55
C VAL A 97 -3.70 -4.77 7.86
N VAL A 98 -2.99 -3.64 7.80
CA VAL A 98 -3.43 -2.42 7.11
C VAL A 98 -2.39 -2.05 6.07
N GLY A 99 -2.75 -2.18 4.80
CA GLY A 99 -1.85 -1.87 3.69
C GLY A 99 -2.30 -0.65 2.91
N HIS A 100 -1.36 0.25 2.60
CA HIS A 100 -1.60 1.43 1.77
C HIS A 100 -1.03 1.25 0.36
N SER A 101 -1.85 1.48 -0.67
CA SER A 101 -1.42 1.40 -2.07
C SER A 101 -0.83 0.01 -2.40
N GLU A 102 0.42 -0.10 -2.86
CA GLU A 102 1.13 -1.38 -3.02
C GLU A 102 1.13 -2.22 -1.73
N GLY A 103 1.20 -1.57 -0.56
CA GLY A 103 1.11 -2.23 0.73
C GLY A 103 -0.22 -2.97 0.94
N ALA A 104 -1.31 -2.54 0.30
CA ALA A 104 -2.58 -3.26 0.30
C ALA A 104 -2.43 -4.64 -0.38
N LYS A 105 -1.79 -4.70 -1.55
CA LYS A 105 -1.50 -5.95 -2.24
C LYS A 105 -0.57 -6.86 -1.42
N ILE A 106 0.52 -6.31 -0.89
CA ILE A 106 1.45 -7.05 -0.02
C ILE A 106 0.71 -7.60 1.21
N GLY A 107 -0.11 -6.77 1.85
CA GLY A 107 -0.91 -7.16 3.01
C GLY A 107 -1.92 -8.26 2.69
N THR A 108 -2.59 -8.17 1.54
CA THR A 108 -3.51 -9.22 1.06
C THR A 108 -2.79 -10.55 0.87
N MET A 109 -1.64 -10.54 0.18
CA MET A 109 -0.82 -11.74 -0.04
C MET A 109 -0.28 -12.34 1.27
N ALA A 110 0.09 -11.49 2.23
CA ALA A 110 0.58 -11.95 3.54
C ALA A 110 -0.54 -12.49 4.45
N SER A 111 -1.78 -12.07 4.21
CA SER A 111 -2.96 -12.47 4.97
C SER A 111 -3.62 -13.75 4.43
N ALA A 112 -3.47 -14.05 3.14
CA ALA A 112 -4.07 -15.22 2.52
C ALA A 112 -3.58 -16.52 3.19
N GLY A 113 -4.51 -17.31 3.74
CA GLY A 113 -4.23 -18.54 4.46
C GLY A 113 -3.43 -18.37 5.76
N ASN A 114 -3.32 -17.16 6.31
CA ASN A 114 -2.56 -16.87 7.52
C ASN A 114 -3.49 -16.73 8.74
N SER A 115 -3.62 -17.79 9.51
CA SER A 115 -4.51 -17.85 10.69
C SER A 115 -4.14 -16.89 11.83
N ARG A 116 -2.99 -16.20 11.76
CA ARG A 116 -2.59 -15.18 12.75
C ARG A 116 -3.18 -13.81 12.45
N VAL A 117 -3.71 -13.61 11.24
CA VAL A 117 -4.38 -12.37 10.84
C VAL A 117 -5.83 -12.42 11.28
N ALA A 118 -6.29 -11.38 11.99
CA ALA A 118 -7.67 -11.25 12.45
C ALA A 118 -8.54 -10.40 11.52
N GLY A 119 -7.93 -9.53 10.72
CA GLY A 119 -8.63 -8.67 9.77
C GLY A 119 -7.66 -8.00 8.79
N LEU A 120 -8.18 -7.57 7.65
CA LEU A 120 -7.42 -6.91 6.58
C LEU A 120 -8.06 -5.58 6.21
N VAL A 121 -7.26 -4.52 6.13
CA VAL A 121 -7.71 -3.19 5.68
C VAL A 121 -6.90 -2.77 4.45
N LEU A 122 -7.60 -2.43 3.38
CA LEU A 122 -7.03 -1.97 2.12
C LEU A 122 -7.24 -0.46 1.99
N LEU A 123 -6.16 0.32 2.13
CA LEU A 123 -6.17 1.78 1.96
C LEU A 123 -5.67 2.16 0.57
N ALA A 124 -6.50 2.76 -0.25
CA ALA A 124 -6.17 3.16 -1.62
C ALA A 124 -5.51 2.01 -2.41
N GLY A 125 -6.04 0.79 -2.25
CA GLY A 125 -5.53 -0.41 -2.88
C GLY A 125 -6.05 -0.58 -4.31
N ALA A 126 -5.20 -1.06 -5.22
CA ALA A 126 -5.59 -1.34 -6.58
C ALA A 126 -6.42 -2.64 -6.70
N GLY A 127 -7.53 -2.57 -7.43
CA GLY A 127 -8.30 -3.74 -7.85
C GLY A 127 -7.82 -4.31 -9.19
N ARG A 128 -7.11 -3.51 -9.98
CA ARG A 128 -6.49 -3.92 -11.25
C ARG A 128 -5.02 -4.30 -11.04
N PRO A 129 -4.45 -5.17 -11.91
CA PRO A 129 -3.01 -5.45 -11.93
C PRO A 129 -2.16 -4.17 -12.11
N THR A 130 -0.96 -4.17 -11.53
CA THR A 130 -0.07 -2.99 -11.53
C THR A 130 0.29 -2.50 -12.93
N ASP A 131 0.43 -3.40 -13.91
CA ASP A 131 0.71 -3.03 -15.29
C ASP A 131 -0.42 -2.19 -15.93
N GLU A 132 -1.67 -2.48 -15.61
CA GLU A 132 -2.82 -1.70 -16.07
C GLU A 132 -2.90 -0.34 -15.38
N ILE A 133 -2.66 -0.29 -14.07
CA ILE A 133 -2.57 0.95 -13.29
C ILE A 133 -1.48 1.84 -13.88
N LEU A 134 -0.28 1.30 -14.11
CA LEU A 134 0.85 2.04 -14.63
C LEU A 134 0.57 2.59 -16.04
N LYS A 135 -0.02 1.78 -16.94
CA LYS A 135 -0.45 2.24 -18.28
C LYS A 135 -1.49 3.38 -18.16
N THR A 136 -2.41 3.31 -17.21
CA THR A 136 -3.43 4.34 -16.97
C THR A 136 -2.78 5.64 -16.49
N GLN A 137 -1.89 5.59 -15.51
CA GLN A 137 -1.18 6.75 -14.99
C GLN A 137 -0.30 7.42 -16.06
N ILE A 138 0.43 6.64 -16.86
CA ILE A 138 1.25 7.16 -17.95
C ILE A 138 0.40 7.80 -19.04
N ARG A 139 -0.76 7.23 -19.39
CA ARG A 139 -1.70 7.84 -20.35
C ARG A 139 -2.15 9.22 -19.90
N GLN A 140 -2.35 9.41 -18.60
CA GLN A 140 -2.80 10.70 -18.04
C GLN A 140 -1.67 11.72 -17.91
N THR A 141 -0.47 11.29 -17.51
CA THR A 141 0.62 12.20 -17.15
C THR A 141 1.64 12.41 -18.28
N SER A 142 1.85 11.42 -19.12
CA SER A 142 2.91 11.41 -20.14
C SER A 142 2.52 10.59 -21.37
N PRO A 143 1.44 10.95 -22.09
CA PRO A 143 0.90 10.13 -23.18
C PRO A 143 1.88 9.87 -24.33
N MET A 144 2.86 10.76 -24.51
CA MET A 144 3.88 10.63 -25.56
C MET A 144 4.77 9.38 -25.42
N VAL A 145 4.91 8.83 -24.20
CA VAL A 145 5.73 7.65 -23.96
C VAL A 145 4.90 6.38 -23.76
N LEU A 146 3.59 6.45 -23.88
CA LEU A 146 2.68 5.33 -23.59
C LEU A 146 2.97 4.10 -24.45
N GLU A 147 3.30 4.26 -25.73
CA GLU A 147 3.63 3.14 -26.62
C GLU A 147 4.92 2.43 -26.16
N SER A 148 5.97 3.20 -25.85
CA SER A 148 7.23 2.65 -25.35
C SER A 148 7.03 1.94 -24.00
N VAL A 149 6.25 2.54 -23.08
CA VAL A 149 5.89 1.95 -21.78
C VAL A 149 5.13 0.65 -21.98
N SER A 150 4.13 0.64 -22.86
CA SER A 150 3.32 -0.56 -23.15
C SER A 150 4.18 -1.70 -23.68
N SER A 151 5.09 -1.42 -24.63
CA SER A 151 6.01 -2.41 -25.20
C SER A 151 6.94 -3.03 -24.13
N ILE A 152 7.47 -2.20 -23.22
CA ILE A 152 8.29 -2.68 -22.12
C ILE A 152 7.45 -3.57 -21.18
N ILE A 153 6.28 -3.10 -20.75
CA ILE A 153 5.39 -3.85 -19.87
C ILE A 153 5.01 -5.19 -20.49
N ASP A 154 4.63 -5.22 -21.75
CA ASP A 154 4.24 -6.46 -22.44
C ASP A 154 5.40 -7.48 -22.49
N THR A 155 6.64 -6.99 -22.66
CA THR A 155 7.86 -7.82 -22.61
C THR A 155 8.08 -8.38 -21.20
N LEU A 156 7.95 -7.55 -20.17
CA LEU A 156 8.11 -7.96 -18.77
C LEU A 156 7.01 -8.96 -18.34
N LYS A 157 5.77 -8.79 -18.79
CA LYS A 157 4.67 -9.75 -18.56
C LYS A 157 4.93 -11.13 -19.15
N MET A 158 5.78 -11.23 -20.18
CA MET A 158 6.25 -12.52 -20.72
C MET A 158 7.41 -13.11 -19.90
N GLY A 159 7.79 -12.49 -18.77
CA GLY A 159 8.95 -12.90 -17.97
C GLY A 159 10.30 -12.58 -18.59
N ARG A 160 10.36 -11.69 -19.57
CA ARG A 160 11.58 -11.32 -20.28
C ARG A 160 12.07 -9.95 -19.89
N MET A 161 13.38 -9.81 -19.72
CA MET A 161 14.05 -8.55 -19.42
C MET A 161 14.19 -7.66 -20.67
N VAL A 162 14.20 -6.34 -20.46
CA VAL A 162 14.49 -5.31 -21.47
C VAL A 162 15.82 -4.66 -21.10
N GLU A 163 16.86 -4.93 -21.89
CA GLU A 163 18.21 -4.40 -21.61
C GLU A 163 18.34 -2.91 -21.98
N GLN A 164 17.74 -2.52 -23.11
CA GLN A 164 17.82 -1.15 -23.62
C GLN A 164 16.55 -0.38 -23.25
N VAL A 165 16.60 0.30 -22.12
CA VAL A 165 15.53 1.15 -21.65
C VAL A 165 15.83 2.61 -22.00
N PRO A 166 14.89 3.35 -22.64
CA PRO A 166 15.05 4.78 -22.88
C PRO A 166 15.37 5.54 -21.58
N GLN A 167 16.30 6.51 -21.64
CA GLN A 167 16.76 7.25 -20.46
C GLN A 167 15.62 7.88 -19.66
N MET A 168 14.61 8.41 -20.33
CA MET A 168 13.44 9.02 -19.68
C MET A 168 12.56 8.01 -18.91
N LEU A 169 12.65 6.71 -19.22
CA LEU A 169 11.93 5.61 -18.58
C LEU A 169 12.79 4.83 -17.58
N TYR A 170 14.08 5.19 -17.46
CA TYR A 170 15.04 4.43 -16.66
C TYR A 170 14.68 4.38 -15.17
N ALA A 171 14.09 5.44 -14.63
CA ALA A 171 13.63 5.46 -13.24
C ALA A 171 12.57 4.38 -12.94
N LEU A 172 11.72 4.05 -13.93
CA LEU A 172 10.65 3.06 -13.80
C LEU A 172 11.09 1.64 -14.21
N PHE A 173 11.94 1.51 -15.22
CA PHE A 173 12.19 0.23 -15.88
C PHE A 173 13.68 -0.14 -15.99
N ARG A 174 14.58 0.47 -15.19
CA ARG A 174 16.01 0.08 -15.19
C ARG A 174 16.13 -1.45 -15.00
N PRO A 175 17.12 -2.10 -15.62
CA PRO A 175 17.24 -3.56 -15.60
C PRO A 175 17.18 -4.17 -14.20
N SER A 176 17.75 -3.50 -13.20
CA SER A 176 17.79 -4.01 -11.82
C SER A 176 16.41 -4.09 -11.14
N VAL A 177 15.43 -3.28 -11.54
CA VAL A 177 14.06 -3.31 -10.96
C VAL A 177 13.13 -4.27 -11.71
N GLN A 178 13.50 -4.72 -12.90
CA GLN A 178 12.61 -5.52 -13.75
C GLN A 178 12.22 -6.88 -13.12
N PRO A 179 13.08 -7.62 -12.40
CA PRO A 179 12.65 -8.83 -11.71
C PRO A 179 11.50 -8.57 -10.72
N TYR A 180 11.56 -7.44 -10.01
CA TYR A 180 10.47 -6.99 -9.16
C TYR A 180 9.19 -6.77 -9.97
N LEU A 181 9.25 -5.97 -11.06
CA LEU A 181 8.10 -5.68 -11.90
C LEU A 181 7.50 -6.93 -12.53
N ILE A 182 8.31 -7.87 -13.01
CA ILE A 182 7.86 -9.16 -13.54
C ILE A 182 7.04 -9.92 -12.49
N SER A 183 7.57 -10.01 -11.28
CA SER A 183 6.89 -10.71 -10.18
C SER A 183 5.63 -9.99 -9.72
N ASP A 184 5.60 -8.66 -9.78
CA ASP A 184 4.49 -7.83 -9.38
C ASP A 184 3.34 -7.83 -10.41
N PHE A 185 3.68 -7.76 -11.72
CA PHE A 185 2.70 -7.82 -12.80
C PHE A 185 2.00 -9.19 -12.92
N ALA A 186 2.60 -10.22 -12.35
CA ALA A 186 1.99 -11.56 -12.29
C ALA A 186 0.89 -11.67 -11.21
N VAL A 187 0.75 -10.67 -10.32
CA VAL A 187 -0.24 -10.70 -9.25
C VAL A 187 -1.55 -10.08 -9.71
N ASP A 188 -2.61 -10.86 -9.68
CA ASP A 188 -3.99 -10.39 -9.80
C ASP A 188 -4.52 -10.07 -8.38
N PRO A 189 -4.74 -8.76 -8.03
CA PRO A 189 -5.16 -8.38 -6.69
C PRO A 189 -6.54 -8.92 -6.31
N VAL A 190 -7.45 -9.03 -7.29
CA VAL A 190 -8.81 -9.60 -7.10
C VAL A 190 -8.71 -11.08 -6.76
N ALA A 191 -7.95 -11.85 -7.53
CA ALA A 191 -7.79 -13.29 -7.30
C ALA A 191 -7.12 -13.58 -5.94
N VAL A 192 -6.12 -12.79 -5.55
CA VAL A 192 -5.49 -12.94 -4.24
C VAL A 192 -6.45 -12.60 -3.10
N LEU A 193 -7.25 -11.53 -3.25
CA LEU A 193 -8.22 -11.13 -2.23
C LEU A 193 -9.31 -12.18 -2.00
N GLN A 194 -9.74 -12.89 -3.04
CA GLN A 194 -10.67 -14.01 -2.92
C GLN A 194 -10.15 -15.16 -2.03
N GLY A 195 -8.83 -15.30 -1.92
CA GLY A 195 -8.17 -16.29 -1.05
C GLY A 195 -7.97 -15.86 0.40
N VAL A 196 -8.51 -14.72 0.81
CA VAL A 196 -8.42 -14.21 2.19
C VAL A 196 -9.67 -14.62 2.98
N ASP A 197 -9.52 -15.31 4.12
CA ASP A 197 -10.63 -15.86 4.90
C ASP A 197 -11.12 -14.94 6.04
N VAL A 198 -10.42 -13.80 6.27
CA VAL A 198 -10.76 -12.86 7.35
C VAL A 198 -11.65 -11.72 6.86
N SER A 199 -12.27 -10.99 7.80
CA SER A 199 -13.02 -9.77 7.50
C SER A 199 -12.14 -8.75 6.78
N VAL A 200 -12.71 -8.04 5.81
CA VAL A 200 -12.00 -7.04 4.97
C VAL A 200 -12.71 -5.70 5.04
N LEU A 201 -11.93 -4.63 5.24
CA LEU A 201 -12.35 -3.24 5.09
C LEU A 201 -11.59 -2.60 3.94
N ILE A 202 -12.29 -1.97 3.01
CA ILE A 202 -11.73 -1.23 1.88
C ILE A 202 -12.01 0.25 2.10
N ILE A 203 -10.97 1.08 2.12
CA ILE A 203 -11.10 2.54 2.27
C ILE A 203 -10.46 3.22 1.06
N GLN A 204 -11.24 4.07 0.38
CA GLN A 204 -10.82 4.77 -0.83
C GLN A 204 -11.21 6.24 -0.79
N GLY A 205 -10.32 7.13 -1.24
CA GLY A 205 -10.63 8.54 -1.43
C GLY A 205 -11.25 8.81 -2.80
N ASP A 206 -12.26 9.69 -2.86
CA ASP A 206 -12.91 10.06 -4.15
C ASP A 206 -12.06 11.04 -4.99
N LYS A 207 -10.98 11.58 -4.43
CA LYS A 207 -10.02 12.45 -5.12
C LYS A 207 -8.65 11.80 -5.35
N ASP A 208 -8.57 10.50 -5.20
CA ASP A 208 -7.36 9.76 -5.53
C ASP A 208 -7.16 9.70 -7.05
N LEU A 209 -6.05 10.28 -7.53
CA LEU A 209 -5.69 10.29 -8.96
C LEU A 209 -4.78 9.10 -9.35
N GLN A 210 -4.30 8.32 -8.39
CA GLN A 210 -3.45 7.17 -8.68
C GLN A 210 -4.26 5.88 -8.77
N ILE A 211 -5.16 5.67 -7.80
CA ILE A 211 -6.05 4.52 -7.69
C ILE A 211 -7.47 5.05 -7.55
N GLY A 212 -8.32 4.74 -8.49
CA GLY A 212 -9.68 5.27 -8.52
C GLY A 212 -10.68 4.50 -7.66
N VAL A 213 -11.86 5.09 -7.48
CA VAL A 213 -12.98 4.44 -6.76
C VAL A 213 -13.40 3.14 -7.45
N GLU A 214 -13.24 3.04 -8.76
CA GLU A 214 -13.48 1.82 -9.53
C GLU A 214 -12.62 0.65 -9.10
N ASP A 215 -11.37 0.88 -8.69
CA ASP A 215 -10.49 -0.16 -8.13
C ASP A 215 -11.03 -0.70 -6.81
N ALA A 216 -11.50 0.20 -5.94
CA ALA A 216 -12.12 -0.19 -4.67
C ALA A 216 -13.41 -1.01 -4.88
N ARG A 217 -14.20 -0.68 -5.90
CA ARG A 217 -15.39 -1.45 -6.28
C ARG A 217 -15.04 -2.84 -6.84
N LEU A 218 -13.99 -2.95 -7.68
CA LEU A 218 -13.50 -4.25 -8.15
C LEU A 218 -13.09 -5.15 -6.99
N LEU A 219 -12.43 -4.60 -5.96
CA LEU A 219 -12.08 -5.35 -4.76
C LEU A 219 -13.32 -5.76 -3.97
N GLN A 220 -14.32 -4.89 -3.83
CA GLN A 220 -15.58 -5.23 -3.16
C GLN A 220 -16.38 -6.27 -3.95
N ASP A 221 -16.44 -6.17 -5.26
CA ASP A 221 -17.12 -7.17 -6.11
C ASP A 221 -16.47 -8.56 -5.96
N ALA A 222 -15.15 -8.60 -5.77
CA ALA A 222 -14.41 -9.85 -5.51
C ALA A 222 -14.68 -10.43 -4.10
N ARG A 223 -14.99 -9.56 -3.13
CA ARG A 223 -15.34 -9.88 -1.74
C ARG A 223 -16.60 -9.12 -1.34
N PRO A 224 -17.80 -9.63 -1.71
CA PRO A 224 -19.08 -8.94 -1.44
C PRO A 224 -19.37 -8.74 0.05
N ASP A 225 -18.74 -9.51 0.93
CA ASP A 225 -18.79 -9.39 2.36
C ASP A 225 -17.84 -8.31 2.92
N ALA A 226 -16.93 -7.76 2.09
CA ALA A 226 -16.06 -6.67 2.51
C ALA A 226 -16.84 -5.35 2.70
N GLU A 227 -16.48 -4.62 3.75
CA GLU A 227 -16.98 -3.26 3.96
C GLU A 227 -16.25 -2.31 3.00
N LEU A 228 -17.00 -1.46 2.28
CA LEU A 228 -16.43 -0.40 1.44
C LEU A 228 -16.79 0.97 1.98
N VAL A 229 -15.77 1.79 2.22
CA VAL A 229 -15.92 3.18 2.64
C VAL A 229 -15.24 4.09 1.62
N ILE A 230 -16.03 4.96 0.98
CA ILE A 230 -15.52 6.04 0.13
C ILE A 230 -15.49 7.33 0.94
N ILE A 231 -14.28 7.89 1.13
CA ILE A 231 -14.09 9.14 1.88
C ILE A 231 -14.09 10.32 0.92
N PRO A 232 -15.06 11.25 1.05
CA PRO A 232 -15.10 12.43 0.20
C PRO A 232 -13.88 13.33 0.40
N ASN A 233 -13.40 13.91 -0.68
CA ASN A 233 -12.26 14.85 -0.69
C ASN A 233 -10.96 14.29 -0.11
N MET A 234 -10.79 12.99 -0.09
CA MET A 234 -9.52 12.34 0.29
C MET A 234 -8.74 11.94 -0.95
N ASN A 235 -7.45 12.22 -0.96
CA ASN A 235 -6.53 11.83 -2.04
C ASN A 235 -5.73 10.55 -1.71
N HIS A 236 -4.82 10.16 -2.63
CA HIS A 236 -4.04 8.93 -2.49
C HIS A 236 -3.21 8.83 -1.21
N VAL A 237 -2.66 9.94 -0.73
CA VAL A 237 -1.87 9.98 0.51
C VAL A 237 -2.73 10.22 1.75
N LEU A 238 -4.02 9.88 1.67
CA LEU A 238 -5.00 9.93 2.75
C LEU A 238 -5.27 11.34 3.29
N LYS A 239 -4.90 12.39 2.56
CA LYS A 239 -5.05 13.79 3.00
C LYS A 239 -6.25 14.46 2.38
N PRO A 240 -6.83 15.47 3.07
CA PRO A 240 -7.90 16.28 2.49
C PRO A 240 -7.42 17.01 1.24
N CYS A 241 -8.13 16.83 0.13
CA CYS A 241 -7.90 17.51 -1.13
C CYS A 241 -9.18 17.55 -1.97
N VAL A 242 -9.76 18.71 -2.17
CA VAL A 242 -11.00 18.87 -2.95
C VAL A 242 -10.77 18.91 -4.45
N SER A 243 -9.51 19.16 -4.88
CA SER A 243 -9.15 19.36 -6.27
C SER A 243 -8.69 18.07 -6.95
N THR A 244 -9.02 17.94 -8.22
CA THR A 244 -8.45 16.94 -9.13
C THR A 244 -7.30 17.50 -9.99
N ASP A 245 -6.89 18.75 -9.75
CA ASP A 245 -5.69 19.31 -10.38
C ASP A 245 -4.43 18.66 -9.82
N MET A 246 -3.55 18.15 -10.69
CA MET A 246 -2.36 17.42 -10.31
C MET A 246 -1.39 18.27 -9.47
N ALA A 247 -1.23 19.55 -9.76
CA ALA A 247 -0.32 20.41 -9.01
C ALA A 247 -0.82 20.61 -7.57
N VAL A 248 -2.14 20.85 -7.41
CA VAL A 248 -2.77 20.96 -6.09
C VAL A 248 -2.67 19.66 -5.31
N GLN A 249 -2.87 18.52 -5.96
CA GLN A 249 -2.70 17.21 -5.36
C GLN A 249 -1.26 17.03 -4.84
N MET A 250 -0.25 17.29 -5.68
CA MET A 250 1.16 17.11 -5.33
C MET A 250 1.61 18.02 -4.19
N GLU A 251 1.01 19.20 -4.01
CA GLU A 251 1.28 20.02 -2.83
C GLU A 251 1.00 19.31 -1.50
N THR A 252 -0.02 18.47 -1.45
CA THR A 252 -0.38 17.73 -0.22
C THR A 252 0.65 16.69 0.15
N TYR A 253 1.39 16.15 -0.83
CA TYR A 253 2.44 15.14 -0.63
C TYR A 253 3.69 15.68 0.08
N VAL A 254 3.91 16.99 -0.03
CA VAL A 254 5.07 17.68 0.52
C VAL A 254 4.72 18.60 1.71
N LYS A 255 3.51 18.54 2.24
CA LYS A 255 3.04 19.27 3.42
C LYS A 255 3.08 18.38 4.66
N PRO A 256 4.21 18.33 5.41
CA PRO A 256 4.34 17.44 6.56
C PRO A 256 3.35 17.76 7.70
N ASP A 257 2.89 19.00 7.81
CA ASP A 257 1.96 19.44 8.87
C ASP A 257 0.49 19.24 8.51
N LEU A 258 0.17 18.92 7.25
CA LEU A 258 -1.19 18.57 6.85
C LEU A 258 -1.48 17.15 7.30
N ARG A 259 -2.40 17.00 8.23
CA ARG A 259 -2.83 15.67 8.73
C ARG A 259 -3.66 14.91 7.68
N ILE A 260 -3.76 13.61 7.87
CA ILE A 260 -4.66 12.75 7.09
C ILE A 260 -6.13 13.02 7.43
N GLU A 261 -7.05 12.53 6.61
CA GLU A 261 -8.48 12.54 6.92
C GLU A 261 -8.76 11.72 8.19
N PRO A 262 -9.33 12.35 9.26
CA PRO A 262 -9.55 11.67 10.53
C PRO A 262 -10.51 10.47 10.43
N GLN A 263 -11.32 10.44 9.38
CA GLN A 263 -12.24 9.34 9.10
C GLN A 263 -11.50 8.02 8.89
N VAL A 264 -10.29 8.03 8.30
CA VAL A 264 -9.51 6.81 8.04
C VAL A 264 -9.26 6.04 9.34
N ALA A 265 -8.72 6.70 10.35
CA ALA A 265 -8.44 6.04 11.64
C ALA A 265 -9.71 5.65 12.39
N ARG A 266 -10.81 6.40 12.22
CA ARG A 266 -12.11 6.07 12.82
C ARG A 266 -12.65 4.77 12.22
N GLU A 267 -12.74 4.67 10.90
CA GLU A 267 -13.27 3.47 10.25
C GLU A 267 -12.45 2.22 10.58
N ILE A 268 -11.12 2.35 10.66
CA ILE A 268 -10.25 1.23 11.07
C ILE A 268 -10.50 0.83 12.54
N ALA A 269 -10.62 1.79 13.45
CA ALA A 269 -10.88 1.50 14.85
C ALA A 269 -12.26 0.84 15.05
N ASP A 270 -13.29 1.34 14.37
CA ASP A 270 -14.64 0.81 14.39
C ASP A 270 -14.69 -0.62 13.79
N PHE A 271 -13.93 -0.86 12.71
CA PHE A 271 -13.76 -2.20 12.12
C PHE A 271 -13.12 -3.16 13.12
N ILE A 272 -12.04 -2.77 13.78
CA ILE A 272 -11.36 -3.58 14.81
C ILE A 272 -12.28 -3.96 15.96
N GLU A 273 -13.20 -3.08 16.37
CA GLU A 273 -14.16 -3.36 17.43
C GLU A 273 -15.19 -4.44 17.06
N ARG A 274 -15.43 -4.63 15.76
CA ARG A 274 -16.36 -5.65 15.25
C ARG A 274 -15.71 -7.02 14.99
N LEU A 275 -14.37 -7.12 15.01
CA LEU A 275 -13.64 -8.39 14.89
C LEU A 275 -13.71 -9.20 16.19
#